data_4b16929f5ae790642d5c34b74f321432
#
_entry.id   4b16929f5ae790642d5c34b74f321432
#
_cell.length_a   1.000
_cell.length_b   1.000
_cell.length_c   1.000
_cell.angle_alpha   90.00
_cell.angle_beta   90.00
_cell.angle_gamma   90.00
#
_symmetry.space_group_name_H-M   'P 1'
#
loop_
_entity.id
_entity.type
_entity.pdbx_description
1 polymer ?
#
loop_
_entity_poly.entity_id
_entity_poly.type
_entity_poly.pdbx_seq_one_letter_code
_entity_poly.pdbx_strand_id
1 'polypeptide(L)'
;MKKFFSSVVIVTWMFTAATADAQFDSVGSLDFPTSGSPEAQQHFLRGVAILHSFGWKQAIGEFQAAQRLDPDFAMAYWGETLCYNHPLFGSPPDDDNPRAVLQRLGASRDERLAKAPTDREKGFL
;
A
#
# COMPACT_ATOMS: atom_id res chain seq x y z
N MET A 1 -50.31 46.47 3.81
CA MET A 1 -49.56 45.32 4.35
C MET A 1 -48.57 44.87 3.31
N LYS A 2 -47.28 45.25 3.48
CA LYS A 2 -46.23 44.82 2.58
C LYS A 2 -45.60 43.56 3.19
N LYS A 3 -45.74 42.39 2.51
CA LYS A 3 -45.10 41.15 2.91
C LYS A 3 -43.68 41.14 2.38
N PHE A 4 -42.69 41.25 3.26
CA PHE A 4 -41.26 41.00 2.96
C PHE A 4 -41.03 39.50 2.86
N PHE A 5 -40.76 39.01 1.66
CA PHE A 5 -40.20 37.69 1.46
C PHE A 5 -38.68 37.76 1.67
N SER A 6 -38.22 37.18 2.78
CA SER A 6 -36.80 37.01 3.06
C SER A 6 -36.33 35.76 2.34
N SER A 7 -35.58 35.95 1.23
CA SER A 7 -34.92 34.85 0.54
C SER A 7 -33.69 34.46 1.32
N VAL A 8 -33.74 33.30 1.99
CA VAL A 8 -32.57 32.68 2.61
C VAL A 8 -31.80 31.97 1.50
N VAL A 9 -30.65 32.53 1.13
CA VAL A 9 -29.70 31.88 0.22
C VAL A 9 -28.87 30.93 1.06
N ILE A 10 -29.12 29.62 0.95
CA ILE A 10 -28.30 28.58 1.53
C ILE A 10 -27.11 28.37 0.59
N VAL A 11 -25.95 28.92 0.96
CA VAL A 11 -24.69 28.62 0.29
C VAL A 11 -24.21 27.26 0.80
N THR A 12 -24.47 26.22 0.04
CA THR A 12 -23.93 24.87 0.30
C THR A 12 -22.45 24.86 -0.11
N TRP A 13 -21.56 24.91 0.88
CA TRP A 13 -20.15 24.64 0.67
C TRP A 13 -19.98 23.15 0.38
N MET A 14 -19.80 22.81 -0.89
CA MET A 14 -19.30 21.49 -1.26
C MET A 14 -17.82 21.43 -0.87
N PHE A 15 -17.52 20.84 0.26
CA PHE A 15 -16.20 20.32 0.56
C PHE A 15 -15.93 19.14 -0.38
N THR A 16 -15.23 19.39 -1.49
CA THR A 16 -14.57 18.33 -2.22
C THR A 16 -13.46 17.81 -1.31
N ALA A 17 -13.70 16.66 -0.68
CA ALA A 17 -12.62 15.92 -0.05
C ALA A 17 -11.64 15.55 -1.17
N ALA A 18 -10.54 16.29 -1.28
CA ALA A 18 -9.39 15.87 -2.06
C ALA A 18 -8.95 14.54 -1.45
N THR A 19 -9.08 13.46 -2.20
CA THR A 19 -8.71 12.14 -1.75
C THR A 19 -7.21 12.16 -1.45
N ALA A 20 -6.81 11.59 -0.32
CA ALA A 20 -5.39 11.51 0.09
C ALA A 20 -4.51 10.79 -0.96
N ASP A 21 -5.11 10.13 -1.93
CA ASP A 21 -4.45 9.44 -3.04
C ASP A 21 -3.81 10.42 -4.04
N ALA A 22 -4.36 11.62 -4.22
CA ALA A 22 -3.78 12.64 -5.12
C ALA A 22 -2.34 13.04 -4.75
N GLN A 23 -1.96 12.91 -3.48
CA GLN A 23 -0.61 13.21 -3.01
C GLN A 23 0.46 12.31 -3.64
N PHE A 24 0.09 11.10 -4.04
CA PHE A 24 1.00 10.08 -4.57
C PHE A 24 0.81 9.80 -6.07
N ASP A 25 0.14 10.69 -6.80
CA ASP A 25 -0.06 10.54 -8.25
C ASP A 25 1.27 10.60 -9.03
N SER A 26 2.29 11.24 -8.48
CA SER A 26 3.62 11.35 -9.07
C SER A 26 4.70 11.03 -8.03
N VAL A 27 4.92 9.75 -7.77
CA VAL A 27 5.96 9.26 -6.83
C VAL A 27 7.30 8.93 -7.48
N GLY A 28 7.46 9.27 -8.77
CA GLY A 28 8.66 8.91 -9.53
C GLY A 28 8.65 7.45 -10.00
N SER A 29 9.78 7.02 -10.56
CA SER A 29 9.99 5.66 -11.04
C SER A 29 11.22 5.05 -10.39
N LEU A 30 11.19 3.74 -10.18
CA LEU A 30 12.31 2.99 -9.65
C LEU A 30 12.48 1.68 -10.44
N ASP A 31 13.70 1.17 -10.45
CA ASP A 31 14.02 -0.14 -11.01
C ASP A 31 14.23 -1.14 -9.86
N PHE A 32 13.27 -2.05 -9.70
CA PHE A 32 13.33 -3.13 -8.73
C PHE A 32 12.69 -4.37 -9.34
N PRO A 33 13.42 -5.10 -10.19
CA PRO A 33 12.88 -6.27 -10.89
C PRO A 33 12.59 -7.40 -9.90
N THR A 34 11.41 -7.99 -10.03
CA THR A 34 10.96 -9.14 -9.25
C THR A 34 10.25 -10.15 -10.14
N SER A 35 9.78 -11.25 -9.56
CA SER A 35 9.10 -12.33 -10.28
C SER A 35 7.60 -12.14 -10.44
N GLY A 36 7.03 -11.02 -9.99
CA GLY A 36 5.60 -10.76 -10.14
C GLY A 36 5.15 -10.67 -11.59
N SER A 37 3.87 -10.99 -11.84
CA SER A 37 3.25 -10.74 -13.15
C SER A 37 3.38 -9.27 -13.55
N PRO A 38 3.37 -8.92 -14.85
CA PRO A 38 3.57 -7.53 -15.28
C PRO A 38 2.66 -6.53 -14.59
N GLU A 39 1.39 -6.85 -14.40
CA GLU A 39 0.42 -5.99 -13.73
C GLU A 39 0.70 -5.90 -12.22
N ALA A 40 0.99 -7.03 -11.56
CA ALA A 40 1.35 -7.05 -10.14
C ALA A 40 2.66 -6.29 -9.87
N GLN A 41 3.64 -6.40 -10.77
CA GLN A 41 4.90 -5.67 -10.70
C GLN A 41 4.70 -4.16 -10.72
N GLN A 42 3.76 -3.63 -11.50
CA GLN A 42 3.47 -2.19 -11.54
C GLN A 42 2.96 -1.69 -10.18
N HIS A 43 2.02 -2.42 -9.57
CA HIS A 43 1.52 -2.11 -8.24
C HIS A 43 2.62 -2.24 -7.17
N PHE A 44 3.45 -3.27 -7.26
CA PHE A 44 4.59 -3.44 -6.35
C PHE A 44 5.55 -2.24 -6.42
N LEU A 45 5.98 -1.83 -7.61
CA LEU A 45 6.88 -0.69 -7.78
C LEU A 45 6.26 0.62 -7.26
N ARG A 46 4.97 0.84 -7.54
CA ARG A 46 4.25 1.98 -7.01
C ARG A 46 4.19 1.94 -5.47
N GLY A 47 3.90 0.78 -4.89
CA GLY A 47 3.91 0.58 -3.44
C GLY A 47 5.25 0.90 -2.81
N VAL A 48 6.36 0.45 -3.42
CA VAL A 48 7.72 0.76 -2.96
C VAL A 48 8.00 2.26 -3.05
N ALA A 49 7.65 2.94 -4.14
CA ALA A 49 7.84 4.38 -4.29
C ALA A 49 7.06 5.19 -3.23
N ILE A 50 5.80 4.83 -2.99
CA ILE A 50 4.94 5.44 -1.97
C ILE A 50 5.50 5.19 -0.56
N LEU A 51 5.96 3.96 -0.27
CA LEU A 51 6.59 3.59 1.00
C LEU A 51 7.79 4.49 1.30
N HIS A 52 8.67 4.70 0.32
CA HIS A 52 9.83 5.57 0.44
C HIS A 52 9.47 7.06 0.52
N SER A 53 8.24 7.42 0.18
CA SER A 53 7.67 8.76 0.34
C SER A 53 6.85 8.91 1.63
N PHE A 54 7.01 7.99 2.59
CA PHE A 54 6.32 7.95 3.89
C PHE A 54 4.80 7.74 3.80
N GLY A 55 4.30 7.25 2.67
CA GLY A 55 2.89 6.96 2.43
C GLY A 55 2.49 5.53 2.83
N TRP A 56 2.83 5.08 4.05
CA TRP A 56 2.67 3.68 4.47
C TRP A 56 1.27 3.13 4.24
N LYS A 57 0.23 3.89 4.61
CA LYS A 57 -1.16 3.46 4.47
C LYS A 57 -1.55 3.26 2.99
N GLN A 58 -1.13 4.16 2.12
CA GLN A 58 -1.40 4.07 0.68
C GLN A 58 -0.55 2.95 0.04
N ALA A 59 0.70 2.77 0.48
CA ALA A 59 1.56 1.69 0.03
C ALA A 59 0.97 0.30 0.33
N ILE A 60 0.32 0.10 1.50
CA ILE A 60 -0.42 -1.13 1.81
C ILE A 60 -1.44 -1.44 0.71
N GLY A 61 -2.21 -0.44 0.26
CA GLY A 61 -3.22 -0.62 -0.79
C GLY A 61 -2.62 -1.12 -2.11
N GLU A 62 -1.46 -0.60 -2.50
CA GLU A 62 -0.75 -1.02 -3.71
C GLU A 62 -0.17 -2.44 -3.57
N PHE A 63 0.46 -2.78 -2.45
CA PHE A 63 0.96 -4.13 -2.22
C PHE A 63 -0.17 -5.16 -2.20
N GLN A 64 -1.31 -4.83 -1.60
CA GLN A 64 -2.50 -5.69 -1.61
C GLN A 64 -3.11 -5.82 -3.01
N ALA A 65 -3.05 -4.77 -3.85
CA ALA A 65 -3.45 -4.87 -5.25
C ALA A 65 -2.54 -5.85 -6.01
N ALA A 66 -1.22 -5.78 -5.80
CA ALA A 66 -0.28 -6.74 -6.37
C ALA A 66 -0.58 -8.18 -5.93
N GLN A 67 -0.87 -8.40 -4.64
CA GLN A 67 -1.25 -9.72 -4.09
C GLN A 67 -2.54 -10.28 -4.69
N ARG A 68 -3.52 -9.41 -4.99
CA ARG A 68 -4.77 -9.85 -5.66
C ARG A 68 -4.55 -10.27 -7.11
N LEU A 69 -3.65 -9.60 -7.80
CA LEU A 69 -3.32 -9.89 -9.20
C LEU A 69 -2.42 -11.12 -9.35
N ASP A 70 -1.55 -11.34 -8.38
CA ASP A 70 -0.61 -12.45 -8.33
C ASP A 70 -0.48 -12.95 -6.88
N PRO A 71 -1.32 -13.91 -6.45
CA PRO A 71 -1.37 -14.39 -5.06
C PRO A 71 -0.09 -15.06 -4.57
N ASP A 72 0.77 -15.53 -5.47
CA ASP A 72 2.05 -16.16 -5.14
C ASP A 72 3.24 -15.18 -5.24
N PHE A 73 2.98 -13.91 -5.53
CA PHE A 73 4.00 -12.88 -5.62
C PHE A 73 4.56 -12.51 -4.23
N ALA A 74 5.55 -13.25 -3.78
CA ALA A 74 6.13 -13.16 -2.43
C ALA A 74 6.60 -11.75 -2.05
N MET A 75 7.18 -11.00 -3.01
CA MET A 75 7.69 -9.65 -2.75
C MET A 75 6.58 -8.63 -2.44
N ALA A 76 5.36 -8.83 -2.93
CA ALA A 76 4.23 -7.98 -2.58
C ALA A 76 3.82 -8.13 -1.10
N TYR A 77 3.93 -9.33 -0.54
CA TYR A 77 3.70 -9.56 0.89
C TYR A 77 4.85 -8.99 1.74
N TRP A 78 6.09 -9.21 1.34
CA TRP A 78 7.24 -8.58 1.99
C TRP A 78 7.11 -7.05 2.01
N GLY A 79 6.76 -6.42 0.88
CA GLY A 79 6.57 -4.97 0.80
C GLY A 79 5.51 -4.46 1.76
N GLU A 80 4.37 -5.16 1.86
CA GLU A 80 3.32 -4.81 2.82
C GLU A 80 3.81 -4.87 4.27
N THR A 81 4.66 -5.86 4.63
CA THR A 81 5.17 -5.96 6.02
C THR A 81 5.95 -4.74 6.46
N LEU A 82 6.66 -4.09 5.54
CA LEU A 82 7.46 -2.89 5.83
C LEU A 82 6.60 -1.67 6.19
N CYS A 83 5.32 -1.70 5.82
CA CYS A 83 4.41 -0.58 6.05
C CYS A 83 3.92 -0.47 7.51
N TYR A 84 4.14 -1.49 8.34
CA TYR A 84 3.63 -1.53 9.72
C TYR A 84 4.64 -1.05 10.76
N ASN A 85 5.92 -0.97 10.43
CA ASN A 85 6.96 -0.54 11.35
C ASN A 85 7.54 0.82 10.92
N HIS A 86 7.34 1.84 11.75
CA HIS A 86 7.73 3.23 11.48
C HIS A 86 8.67 3.76 12.59
N PRO A 87 9.92 3.30 12.67
CA PRO A 87 10.80 3.60 13.80
C PRO A 87 11.10 5.10 13.96
N LEU A 88 10.97 5.89 12.90
CA LEU A 88 11.23 7.33 12.92
C LEU A 88 10.23 8.14 13.76
N PHE A 89 9.05 7.61 14.03
CA PHE A 89 7.97 8.32 14.73
C PHE A 89 7.72 7.81 16.15
N GLY A 90 8.63 6.99 16.68
CA GLY A 90 8.51 6.48 18.05
C GLY A 90 7.30 5.57 18.27
N SER A 91 6.70 5.05 17.21
CA SER A 91 5.63 4.06 17.33
C SER A 91 6.18 2.76 17.94
N PRO A 92 5.42 2.10 18.81
CA PRO A 92 5.83 0.78 19.30
C PRO A 92 5.95 -0.20 18.13
N PRO A 93 6.84 -1.21 18.22
CA PRO A 93 6.95 -2.25 17.19
C PRO A 93 5.61 -2.97 17.02
N ASP A 94 5.23 -3.19 15.77
CA ASP A 94 4.07 -4.00 15.39
C ASP A 94 4.57 -5.31 14.78
N ASP A 95 4.55 -6.37 15.56
CA ASP A 95 4.96 -7.70 15.10
C ASP A 95 3.78 -8.55 14.61
N ASP A 96 2.57 -8.21 15.00
CA ASP A 96 1.37 -9.00 14.70
C ASP A 96 0.90 -8.80 13.24
N ASN A 97 0.83 -7.56 12.78
CA ASN A 97 0.43 -7.28 11.40
C ASN A 97 1.42 -7.84 10.37
N PRO A 98 2.73 -7.61 10.45
CA PRO A 98 3.70 -8.23 9.54
C PRO A 98 3.63 -9.76 9.52
N ARG A 99 3.46 -10.38 10.69
CA ARG A 99 3.32 -11.84 10.80
C ARG A 99 2.04 -12.33 10.10
N ALA A 100 0.91 -11.65 10.32
CA ALA A 100 -0.36 -11.99 9.67
C ALA A 100 -0.27 -11.84 8.14
N VAL A 101 0.43 -10.82 7.63
CA VAL A 101 0.70 -10.65 6.20
C VAL A 101 1.46 -11.86 5.65
N LEU A 102 2.57 -12.23 6.28
CA LEU A 102 3.38 -13.36 5.82
C LEU A 102 2.63 -14.70 5.91
N GLN A 103 1.74 -14.88 6.89
CA GLN A 103 0.91 -16.07 7.00
C GLN A 103 -0.08 -16.22 5.83
N ARG A 104 -0.54 -15.11 5.23
CA ARG A 104 -1.37 -15.17 4.02
C ARG A 104 -0.59 -15.68 2.81
N LEU A 105 0.71 -15.44 2.73
CA LEU A 105 1.57 -16.00 1.69
C LEU A 105 1.81 -17.50 1.90
N GLY A 106 2.08 -17.91 3.13
CA GLY A 106 2.31 -19.30 3.50
C GLY A 106 2.43 -19.46 5.01
N ALA A 107 1.87 -20.55 5.55
CA ALA A 107 1.83 -20.81 6.99
C ALA A 107 3.23 -21.04 7.58
N SER A 108 4.14 -21.63 6.82
CA SER A 108 5.53 -21.88 7.23
C SER A 108 6.51 -21.04 6.40
N ARG A 109 7.73 -20.92 6.90
CA ARG A 109 8.82 -20.27 6.15
C ARG A 109 9.11 -21.01 4.84
N ASP A 110 9.11 -22.34 4.86
CA ASP A 110 9.40 -23.15 3.67
C ASP A 110 8.34 -22.96 2.58
N GLU A 111 7.06 -22.87 2.95
CA GLU A 111 5.97 -22.56 2.02
C GLU A 111 6.17 -21.18 1.38
N ARG A 112 6.55 -20.18 2.16
CA ARG A 112 6.81 -18.84 1.64
C ARG A 112 8.01 -18.81 0.70
N LEU A 113 9.11 -19.47 1.06
CA LEU A 113 10.31 -19.58 0.22
C LEU A 113 10.04 -20.32 -1.09
N ALA A 114 9.14 -21.31 -1.09
CA ALA A 114 8.75 -22.02 -2.31
C ALA A 114 8.07 -21.11 -3.35
N LYS A 115 7.48 -19.99 -2.91
CA LYS A 115 6.84 -18.99 -3.77
C LYS A 115 7.80 -17.89 -4.26
N ALA A 116 9.03 -17.87 -3.76
CA ALA A 116 10.09 -16.95 -4.20
C ALA A 116 11.02 -17.68 -5.18
N PRO A 117 10.93 -17.42 -6.50
CA PRO A 117 11.64 -18.23 -7.50
C PRO A 117 13.14 -17.91 -7.59
N THR A 118 13.59 -16.77 -7.07
CA THR A 118 14.99 -16.35 -7.11
C THR A 118 15.62 -16.35 -5.72
N ASP A 119 16.92 -16.61 -5.64
CA ASP A 119 17.66 -16.56 -4.37
C ASP A 119 17.67 -15.15 -3.78
N ARG A 120 17.62 -14.13 -4.63
CA ARG A 120 17.49 -12.73 -4.20
C ARG A 120 16.17 -12.53 -3.45
N GLU A 121 15.05 -12.98 -4.00
CA GLU A 121 13.73 -12.84 -3.36
C GLU A 121 13.61 -13.67 -2.09
N LYS A 122 14.18 -14.88 -2.07
CA LYS A 122 14.27 -15.70 -0.85
C LYS A 122 15.01 -15.00 0.29
N GLY A 123 15.98 -14.16 -0.04
CA GLY A 123 16.74 -13.37 0.94
C GLY A 123 15.91 -12.32 1.69
N PHE A 124 14.73 -11.96 1.18
CA PHE A 124 13.80 -11.02 1.81
C PHE A 124 12.74 -11.71 2.71
N LEU A 125 12.61 -13.03 2.66
CA LEU A 125 11.60 -13.84 3.36
C LEU A 125 12.20 -14.68 4.49
#